data_ebfefe4e075222eba1f23b686c4d89c7
#
_entry.id   ebfefe4e075222eba1f23b686c4d89c7
#
_cell.length_a   1.000
_cell.length_b   1.000
_cell.length_c   1.000
_cell.angle_alpha   90.00
_cell.angle_beta   90.00
_cell.angle_gamma   90.00
#
_symmetry.space_group_name_H-M   'P 1'
#
loop_
_entity.id
_entity.type
_entity.pdbx_description
1 polymer ?
#
loop_
_entity_poly.entity_id
_entity_poly.type
_entity_poly.pdbx_seq_one_letter_code
_entity_poly.pdbx_strand_id
1 'polypeptide(L)'
;KAGGAVDYLIITSSALSNAFQQIANYRSSAAGGSYTTRVMTTNDIAAAYAGADIQAKVRACISNAVATLGTTMVVLGGDDTVVPDRNCYGNVDGTVETEMPTDLYYSGLGGSWNADGDAQYGETTDGVDMAWDVIVGRIPVRTAAQATNYLNKVMTYESGSPTTNKIILGGPSAWDVYTGTDRPSDDVTIDGHAGFRATTPKAHASVSDSEA
;
A
#
# COMPACT_ATOMS: atom_id res chain seq x y z
N LYS A 1 18.48 15.95 13.99
CA LYS A 1 18.52 14.52 13.72
C LYS A 1 19.94 14.12 13.37
N ALA A 2 20.41 12.95 13.86
CA ALA A 2 21.71 12.41 13.49
C ALA A 2 21.78 12.24 11.96
N GLY A 3 22.93 12.56 11.35
CA GLY A 3 23.13 12.48 9.92
C GLY A 3 22.83 11.05 9.42
N GLY A 4 21.84 10.91 8.57
CA GLY A 4 21.43 9.61 8.01
C GLY A 4 20.00 9.18 8.30
N ALA A 5 19.21 9.91 9.12
CA ALA A 5 17.78 9.59 9.32
C ALA A 5 17.01 9.66 8.01
N VAL A 6 16.09 8.71 7.81
CA VAL A 6 15.16 8.64 6.65
C VAL A 6 13.78 8.36 7.18
N ASP A 7 12.91 9.36 7.18
CA ASP A 7 11.54 9.21 7.65
C ASP A 7 10.68 8.49 6.60
N TYR A 8 10.93 8.78 5.32
CA TYR A 8 10.12 8.39 4.18
C TYR A 8 10.98 7.67 3.14
N LEU A 9 10.85 6.37 3.06
CA LEU A 9 11.58 5.52 2.12
C LEU A 9 10.70 5.20 0.92
N ILE A 10 11.22 5.39 -0.29
CA ILE A 10 10.57 4.97 -1.53
C ILE A 10 11.38 3.84 -2.15
N ILE A 11 10.71 2.73 -2.47
CA ILE A 11 11.30 1.59 -3.15
C ILE A 11 10.64 1.48 -4.52
N THR A 12 11.44 1.47 -5.59
CA THR A 12 10.94 1.43 -6.97
C THR A 12 11.94 0.72 -7.90
N SER A 13 11.63 0.61 -9.18
CA SER A 13 12.59 0.13 -10.17
C SER A 13 13.55 1.23 -10.64
N SER A 14 14.68 0.83 -11.21
CA SER A 14 15.63 1.79 -11.81
C SER A 14 14.99 2.62 -12.93
N ALA A 15 14.03 2.04 -13.68
CA ALA A 15 13.33 2.73 -14.76
C ALA A 15 12.40 3.87 -14.24
N LEU A 16 11.88 3.73 -13.04
CA LEU A 16 10.96 4.71 -12.45
C LEU A 16 11.64 5.62 -11.42
N SER A 17 12.93 5.39 -11.11
CA SER A 17 13.64 6.09 -10.02
C SER A 17 13.61 7.61 -10.16
N ASN A 18 13.77 8.14 -11.36
CA ASN A 18 13.72 9.59 -11.60
C ASN A 18 12.34 10.19 -11.35
N ALA A 19 11.27 9.48 -11.70
CA ALA A 19 9.90 9.95 -11.44
C ALA A 19 9.59 9.91 -9.93
N PHE A 20 10.01 8.86 -9.24
CA PHE A 20 9.85 8.75 -7.80
C PHE A 20 10.78 9.70 -7.02
N GLN A 21 11.91 10.10 -7.59
CA GLN A 21 12.74 11.16 -7.00
C GLN A 21 11.98 12.51 -6.98
N GLN A 22 11.13 12.80 -7.96
CA GLN A 22 10.29 14.00 -7.93
C GLN A 22 9.26 13.94 -6.79
N ILE A 23 8.68 12.75 -6.53
CA ILE A 23 7.80 12.53 -5.38
C ILE A 23 8.58 12.72 -4.06
N ALA A 24 9.79 12.16 -3.97
CA ALA A 24 10.66 12.35 -2.82
C ALA A 24 10.98 13.83 -2.57
N ASN A 25 11.32 14.57 -3.62
CA ASN A 25 11.60 16.00 -3.54
C ASN A 25 10.36 16.80 -3.06
N TYR A 26 9.19 16.46 -3.55
CA TYR A 26 7.96 17.05 -3.04
C TYR A 26 7.74 16.75 -1.56
N ARG A 27 7.88 15.50 -1.14
CA ARG A 27 7.74 15.09 0.26
C ARG A 27 8.78 15.72 1.18
N SER A 28 9.95 16.10 0.65
CA SER A 28 10.98 16.83 1.41
C SER A 28 10.69 18.31 1.54
N SER A 29 9.83 18.87 0.71
CA SER A 29 9.45 20.27 0.77
C SER A 29 8.49 20.56 1.93
N ALA A 30 8.38 21.82 2.31
CA ALA A 30 7.43 22.26 3.33
C ALA A 30 5.97 21.91 2.95
N ALA A 31 5.62 22.03 1.68
CA ALA A 31 4.28 21.68 1.17
C ALA A 31 4.00 20.18 1.25
N GLY A 32 5.03 19.35 1.12
CA GLY A 32 4.91 17.89 1.13
C GLY A 32 5.14 17.24 2.49
N GLY A 33 5.36 18.02 3.56
CA GLY A 33 5.48 17.51 4.92
C GLY A 33 6.88 17.55 5.53
N SER A 34 7.89 18.05 4.80
CA SER A 34 9.28 18.21 5.29
C SER A 34 9.95 16.92 5.77
N TYR A 35 9.64 15.80 5.13
CA TYR A 35 10.22 14.50 5.46
C TYR A 35 11.66 14.38 4.98
N THR A 36 12.50 13.66 5.71
CA THR A 36 13.78 13.15 5.19
C THR A 36 13.49 11.95 4.30
N THR A 37 13.76 12.08 3.00
CA THR A 37 13.37 11.09 2.01
C THR A 37 14.57 10.35 1.44
N ARG A 38 14.36 9.10 1.02
CA ARG A 38 15.32 8.31 0.25
C ARG A 38 14.59 7.48 -0.81
N VAL A 39 15.13 7.43 -2.01
CA VAL A 39 14.70 6.50 -3.05
C VAL A 39 15.74 5.39 -3.17
N MET A 40 15.29 4.16 -3.17
CA MET A 40 16.10 2.96 -3.43
C MET A 40 15.49 2.15 -4.55
N THR A 41 16.35 1.58 -5.41
CA THR A 41 15.84 0.72 -6.47
C THR A 41 15.85 -0.75 -6.05
N THR A 42 14.94 -1.53 -6.62
CA THR A 42 14.91 -2.99 -6.42
C THR A 42 16.25 -3.64 -6.80
N ASN A 43 16.96 -3.08 -7.80
CA ASN A 43 18.28 -3.56 -8.19
C ASN A 43 19.35 -3.30 -7.11
N ASP A 44 19.37 -2.10 -6.51
CA ASP A 44 20.28 -1.78 -5.42
C ASP A 44 20.00 -2.65 -4.18
N ILE A 45 18.71 -2.86 -3.89
CA ILE A 45 18.28 -3.73 -2.81
C ILE A 45 18.70 -5.18 -3.06
N ALA A 46 18.49 -5.67 -4.29
CA ALA A 46 18.89 -7.03 -4.66
C ALA A 46 20.39 -7.29 -4.52
N ALA A 47 21.22 -6.25 -4.74
CA ALA A 47 22.67 -6.31 -4.59
C ALA A 47 23.14 -6.19 -3.13
N ALA A 48 22.41 -5.43 -2.28
CA ALA A 48 22.84 -5.08 -0.94
C ALA A 48 22.28 -5.98 0.17
N TYR A 49 21.14 -6.63 -0.06
CA TYR A 49 20.44 -7.40 0.97
C TYR A 49 20.35 -8.88 0.61
N ALA A 50 20.44 -9.72 1.64
CA ALA A 50 20.20 -11.16 1.52
C ALA A 50 18.70 -11.48 1.60
N GLY A 51 18.28 -12.55 0.94
CA GLY A 51 16.90 -13.06 0.94
C GLY A 51 16.72 -14.12 -0.14
N ALA A 52 15.75 -14.99 0.05
CA ALA A 52 15.45 -16.07 -0.89
C ALA A 52 14.98 -15.54 -2.25
N ASP A 53 14.28 -14.42 -2.23
CA ASP A 53 13.73 -13.74 -3.40
C ASP A 53 13.79 -12.22 -3.23
N ILE A 54 13.32 -11.48 -4.22
CA ILE A 54 13.34 -10.03 -4.18
C ILE A 54 12.42 -9.47 -3.09
N GLN A 55 11.30 -10.12 -2.80
CA GLN A 55 10.38 -9.71 -1.76
C GLN A 55 11.06 -9.82 -0.38
N ALA A 56 11.76 -10.91 -0.10
CA ALA A 56 12.50 -11.07 1.15
C ALA A 56 13.62 -10.03 1.29
N LYS A 57 14.31 -9.69 0.19
CA LYS A 57 15.35 -8.65 0.18
C LYS A 57 14.76 -7.25 0.41
N VAL A 58 13.61 -6.94 -0.18
CA VAL A 58 12.89 -5.68 0.06
C VAL A 58 12.46 -5.58 1.53
N ARG A 59 11.89 -6.64 2.08
CA ARG A 59 11.52 -6.70 3.51
C ARG A 59 12.74 -6.50 4.42
N ALA A 60 13.87 -7.15 4.11
CA ALA A 60 15.12 -6.96 4.86
C ALA A 60 15.65 -5.51 4.77
N CYS A 61 15.54 -4.88 3.60
CA CYS A 61 15.87 -3.46 3.42
C CYS A 61 14.98 -2.56 4.30
N ILE A 62 13.69 -2.79 4.31
CA ILE A 62 12.72 -2.03 5.13
C ILE A 62 13.04 -2.22 6.61
N SER A 63 13.22 -3.46 7.07
CA SER A 63 13.57 -3.76 8.46
C SER A 63 14.87 -3.05 8.89
N ASN A 64 15.89 -3.07 8.04
CA ASN A 64 17.12 -2.35 8.29
C ASN A 64 16.89 -0.83 8.36
N ALA A 65 16.10 -0.26 7.45
CA ALA A 65 15.80 1.17 7.44
C ALA A 65 15.02 1.60 8.70
N VAL A 66 14.06 0.81 9.14
CA VAL A 66 13.35 1.06 10.41
C VAL A 66 14.33 1.06 11.59
N ALA A 67 15.14 0.01 11.69
CA ALA A 67 16.04 -0.18 12.82
C ALA A 67 17.19 0.85 12.87
N THR A 68 17.76 1.26 11.73
CA THR A 68 18.99 2.05 11.67
C THR A 68 18.79 3.49 11.25
N LEU A 69 17.75 3.79 10.47
CA LEU A 69 17.48 5.12 9.93
C LEU A 69 16.24 5.78 10.54
N GLY A 70 15.47 5.04 11.35
CA GLY A 70 14.24 5.53 11.97
C GLY A 70 13.12 5.74 10.97
N THR A 71 13.08 4.95 9.90
CA THR A 71 12.03 5.02 8.86
C THR A 71 10.67 4.67 9.46
N THR A 72 9.69 5.52 9.21
CA THR A 72 8.32 5.34 9.68
C THR A 72 7.32 5.13 8.56
N MET A 73 7.68 5.54 7.34
CA MET A 73 6.82 5.43 6.16
C MET A 73 7.61 4.85 4.98
N VAL A 74 6.98 3.91 4.30
CA VAL A 74 7.53 3.26 3.10
C VAL A 74 6.51 3.36 1.96
N VAL A 75 6.98 3.73 0.79
CA VAL A 75 6.20 3.69 -0.44
C VAL A 75 6.78 2.67 -1.39
N LEU A 76 5.94 1.73 -1.80
CA LEU A 76 6.21 0.80 -2.89
C LEU A 76 5.84 1.50 -4.20
N GLY A 77 6.85 2.01 -4.90
CA GLY A 77 6.70 2.82 -6.09
C GLY A 77 6.64 1.97 -7.35
N GLY A 78 5.48 1.48 -7.66
CA GLY A 78 5.18 0.62 -8.78
C GLY A 78 4.10 -0.40 -8.45
N ASP A 79 3.52 -1.03 -9.47
CA ASP A 79 2.65 -2.18 -9.28
C ASP A 79 3.45 -3.46 -8.94
N ASP A 80 2.79 -4.60 -8.91
CA ASP A 80 3.36 -5.92 -8.63
C ASP A 80 4.49 -6.32 -9.58
N THR A 81 4.45 -5.86 -10.83
CA THR A 81 5.51 -6.12 -11.83
C THR A 81 6.77 -5.28 -11.61
N VAL A 82 6.66 -4.18 -10.87
CA VAL A 82 7.75 -3.23 -10.57
C VAL A 82 8.35 -3.47 -9.19
N VAL A 83 7.49 -3.56 -8.18
CA VAL A 83 7.84 -3.96 -6.81
C VAL A 83 6.91 -5.11 -6.44
N PRO A 84 7.35 -6.36 -6.58
CA PRO A 84 6.50 -7.51 -6.34
C PRO A 84 5.88 -7.50 -4.94
N ASP A 85 4.62 -7.83 -4.86
CA ASP A 85 3.93 -8.15 -3.61
C ASP A 85 4.29 -9.56 -3.13
N ARG A 86 3.80 -9.96 -1.96
CA ARG A 86 3.90 -11.32 -1.47
C ARG A 86 2.55 -12.01 -1.62
N ASN A 87 2.52 -13.13 -2.34
CA ASN A 87 1.39 -14.02 -2.30
C ASN A 87 1.36 -14.76 -0.97
N CYS A 88 0.22 -14.74 -0.32
CA CYS A 88 0.02 -15.35 0.98
C CYS A 88 -1.18 -16.30 0.97
N TYR A 89 -1.15 -17.21 1.94
CA TYR A 89 -2.24 -18.11 2.23
C TYR A 89 -3.41 -17.36 2.86
N GLY A 90 -4.60 -17.68 2.44
CA GLY A 90 -5.85 -17.28 3.06
C GLY A 90 -6.83 -18.44 3.13
N ASN A 91 -7.65 -18.46 4.15
CA ASN A 91 -8.73 -19.43 4.28
C ASN A 91 -9.96 -18.71 4.82
N VAL A 92 -11.00 -18.66 4.01
CA VAL A 92 -12.30 -18.08 4.37
C VAL A 92 -13.36 -19.16 4.22
N ASP A 93 -13.97 -19.54 5.33
CA ASP A 93 -15.02 -20.56 5.38
C ASP A 93 -14.65 -21.88 4.69
N GLY A 94 -13.41 -22.31 4.82
CA GLY A 94 -12.90 -23.53 4.21
C GLY A 94 -12.47 -23.41 2.74
N THR A 95 -12.66 -22.24 2.14
CA THR A 95 -12.11 -21.92 0.82
C THR A 95 -10.67 -21.43 0.99
N VAL A 96 -9.73 -22.20 0.45
CA VAL A 96 -8.31 -21.89 0.52
C VAL A 96 -7.88 -21.14 -0.73
N GLU A 97 -7.18 -20.01 -0.52
CA GLU A 97 -6.49 -19.23 -1.53
C GLU A 97 -5.01 -19.15 -1.14
N THR A 98 -4.12 -19.53 -2.04
CA THR A 98 -2.66 -19.56 -1.78
C THR A 98 -1.90 -18.44 -2.48
N GLU A 99 -2.60 -17.66 -3.31
CA GLU A 99 -2.02 -16.58 -4.11
C GLU A 99 -2.63 -15.22 -3.79
N MET A 100 -3.06 -15.01 -2.55
CA MET A 100 -3.63 -13.73 -2.13
C MET A 100 -2.53 -12.67 -2.04
N PRO A 101 -2.51 -11.66 -2.92
CA PRO A 101 -1.46 -10.65 -2.93
C PRO A 101 -1.58 -9.74 -1.71
N THR A 102 -0.45 -9.47 -1.04
CA THR A 102 -0.44 -8.57 0.12
C THR A 102 0.85 -7.78 0.26
N ASP A 103 0.70 -6.51 0.64
CA ASP A 103 1.80 -5.65 1.06
C ASP A 103 2.01 -5.67 2.59
N LEU A 104 1.16 -6.35 3.36
CA LEU A 104 1.33 -6.51 4.80
C LEU A 104 2.67 -7.19 5.14
N TYR A 105 3.16 -8.06 4.26
CA TYR A 105 4.48 -8.67 4.34
C TYR A 105 5.62 -7.65 4.52
N TYR A 106 5.46 -6.45 3.98
CA TYR A 106 6.44 -5.37 4.07
C TYR A 106 6.22 -4.45 5.28
N SER A 107 5.04 -4.46 5.87
CA SER A 107 4.73 -3.65 7.05
C SER A 107 4.85 -4.41 8.36
N GLY A 108 4.51 -5.70 8.38
CA GLY A 108 4.67 -6.58 9.54
C GLY A 108 6.07 -7.21 9.55
N LEU A 109 7.01 -6.56 10.22
CA LEU A 109 8.42 -6.96 10.21
C LEU A 109 8.74 -7.98 11.31
N GLY A 110 7.87 -8.14 12.30
CA GLY A 110 7.94 -9.15 13.34
C GLY A 110 7.52 -10.53 12.83
N GLY A 111 7.75 -11.56 13.64
CA GLY A 111 7.36 -12.94 13.36
C GLY A 111 8.01 -13.57 12.12
N SER A 112 7.56 -14.76 11.79
CA SER A 112 7.93 -15.44 10.54
C SER A 112 6.74 -15.47 9.59
N TRP A 113 6.98 -15.25 8.31
CA TRP A 113 5.99 -15.38 7.24
C TRP A 113 6.08 -16.73 6.52
N ASN A 114 7.09 -17.52 6.87
CA ASN A 114 7.33 -18.86 6.35
C ASN A 114 8.24 -19.58 7.36
N ALA A 115 7.67 -20.08 8.46
CA ALA A 115 8.43 -20.68 9.55
C ALA A 115 8.84 -22.12 9.24
N ASP A 116 8.05 -22.83 8.47
CA ASP A 116 8.31 -24.22 8.08
C ASP A 116 9.14 -24.34 6.81
N GLY A 117 9.33 -23.25 6.07
CA GLY A 117 10.22 -23.18 4.91
C GLY A 117 9.63 -23.79 3.66
N ASP A 118 8.32 -23.93 3.58
CA ASP A 118 7.63 -24.42 2.41
C ASP A 118 7.40 -23.34 1.33
N ALA A 119 6.53 -23.58 0.36
CA ALA A 119 6.24 -22.62 -0.72
C ALA A 119 5.14 -21.63 -0.38
N GLN A 120 4.43 -21.80 0.74
CA GLN A 120 3.32 -20.95 1.15
C GLN A 120 3.79 -19.97 2.22
N TYR A 121 3.23 -18.79 2.20
CA TYR A 121 3.55 -17.72 3.14
C TYR A 121 2.29 -17.31 3.89
N GLY A 122 2.43 -17.03 5.17
CA GLY A 122 1.35 -16.47 5.96
C GLY A 122 0.31 -17.46 6.45
N GLU A 123 0.67 -18.73 6.50
CA GLU A 123 -0.16 -19.76 7.12
C GLU A 123 -0.26 -19.58 8.64
N THR A 124 -1.29 -20.17 9.24
CA THR A 124 -1.48 -20.09 10.69
C THR A 124 -0.33 -20.75 11.48
N THR A 125 0.37 -21.68 10.84
CA THR A 125 1.55 -22.37 11.38
C THR A 125 2.82 -21.55 11.34
N ASP A 126 2.88 -20.51 10.50
CA ASP A 126 4.04 -19.63 10.36
C ASP A 126 4.29 -18.71 11.54
N GLY A 127 3.28 -18.47 12.36
CA GLY A 127 3.38 -17.52 13.46
C GLY A 127 3.48 -16.05 13.01
N VAL A 128 2.73 -15.73 11.96
CA VAL A 128 2.68 -14.37 11.41
C VAL A 128 2.17 -13.39 12.47
N ASP A 129 2.92 -12.34 12.69
CA ASP A 129 2.45 -11.18 13.42
C ASP A 129 1.74 -10.23 12.45
N MET A 130 0.42 -10.10 12.61
CA MET A 130 -0.41 -9.21 11.80
C MET A 130 -0.31 -7.74 12.22
N ALA A 131 0.45 -7.41 13.28
CA ALA A 131 0.71 -6.03 13.66
C ALA A 131 1.68 -5.39 12.66
N TRP A 132 1.39 -4.15 12.32
CA TRP A 132 2.30 -3.38 11.47
C TRP A 132 3.37 -2.67 12.32
N ASP A 133 4.63 -2.74 11.87
CA ASP A 133 5.78 -2.05 12.48
C ASP A 133 6.10 -0.73 11.76
N VAL A 134 5.72 -0.63 10.50
CA VAL A 134 5.97 0.52 9.64
C VAL A 134 4.79 0.76 8.70
N ILE A 135 4.49 2.02 8.43
CA ILE A 135 3.42 2.39 7.49
C ILE A 135 3.89 2.09 6.07
N VAL A 136 3.16 1.24 5.36
CA VAL A 136 3.44 0.92 3.96
C VAL A 136 2.26 1.34 3.09
N GLY A 137 2.55 1.99 1.96
CA GLY A 137 1.57 2.31 0.94
C GLY A 137 2.12 2.05 -0.45
N ARG A 138 1.26 1.72 -1.39
CA ARG A 138 1.64 1.45 -2.79
C ARG A 138 1.13 2.54 -3.73
N ILE A 139 2.00 2.95 -4.66
CA ILE A 139 1.62 3.76 -5.82
C ILE A 139 1.69 2.83 -7.04
N PRO A 140 0.57 2.22 -7.47
CA PRO A 140 0.55 1.14 -8.45
C PRO A 140 0.66 1.68 -9.88
N VAL A 141 1.85 2.11 -10.27
CA VAL A 141 2.16 2.66 -11.59
C VAL A 141 3.17 1.81 -12.31
N ARG A 142 3.13 1.81 -13.66
CA ARG A 142 4.06 1.10 -14.53
C ARG A 142 4.98 2.04 -15.33
N THR A 143 4.62 3.30 -15.44
CA THR A 143 5.33 4.28 -16.25
C THR A 143 5.64 5.55 -15.49
N ALA A 144 6.70 6.25 -15.91
CA ALA A 144 7.06 7.55 -15.36
C ALA A 144 5.94 8.59 -15.53
N ALA A 145 5.19 8.53 -16.63
CA ALA A 145 4.05 9.43 -16.87
C ALA A 145 2.93 9.20 -15.84
N GLN A 146 2.63 7.95 -15.49
CA GLN A 146 1.65 7.64 -14.46
C GLN A 146 2.10 8.13 -13.07
N ALA A 147 3.40 7.97 -12.75
CA ALA A 147 3.96 8.48 -11.49
C ALA A 147 3.88 10.01 -11.42
N THR A 148 4.17 10.70 -12.53
CA THR A 148 4.03 12.17 -12.62
C THR A 148 2.57 12.60 -12.45
N ASN A 149 1.63 11.90 -13.08
CA ASN A 149 0.20 12.18 -12.93
C ASN A 149 -0.27 11.98 -11.48
N TYR A 150 0.22 10.92 -10.81
CA TYR A 150 -0.04 10.71 -9.38
C TYR A 150 0.46 11.89 -8.55
N LEU A 151 1.72 12.31 -8.75
CA LEU A 151 2.30 13.45 -8.03
C LEU A 151 1.47 14.72 -8.24
N ASN A 152 1.07 15.01 -9.47
CA ASN A 152 0.24 16.19 -9.78
C ASN A 152 -1.11 16.15 -9.05
N LYS A 153 -1.74 14.97 -8.97
CA LYS A 153 -2.98 14.80 -8.20
C LYS A 153 -2.77 15.06 -6.71
N VAL A 154 -1.70 14.53 -6.14
CA VAL A 154 -1.34 14.74 -4.73
C VAL A 154 -1.11 16.23 -4.45
N MET A 155 -0.29 16.89 -5.27
CA MET A 155 0.01 18.32 -5.12
C MET A 155 -1.25 19.18 -5.23
N THR A 156 -2.12 18.88 -6.19
CA THR A 156 -3.40 19.58 -6.35
C THR A 156 -4.30 19.40 -5.14
N TYR A 157 -4.40 18.17 -4.64
CA TYR A 157 -5.23 17.86 -3.48
C TYR A 157 -4.71 18.53 -2.21
N GLU A 158 -3.41 18.47 -1.97
CA GLU A 158 -2.79 19.00 -0.75
C GLU A 158 -2.66 20.53 -0.77
N SER A 159 -2.62 21.17 -1.94
CA SER A 159 -2.60 22.65 -2.07
C SER A 159 -3.98 23.28 -2.00
N GLY A 160 -5.04 22.51 -2.19
CA GLY A 160 -6.43 22.99 -2.16
C GLY A 160 -7.09 22.77 -0.81
N SER A 161 -8.10 23.59 -0.51
CA SER A 161 -9.05 23.18 0.53
C SER A 161 -9.81 21.97 -0.01
N PRO A 162 -9.85 20.85 0.70
CA PRO A 162 -10.64 19.70 0.27
C PRO A 162 -12.11 20.11 0.20
N THR A 163 -12.57 20.39 -1.03
CA THR A 163 -13.93 20.87 -1.28
C THR A 163 -14.93 19.75 -1.44
N THR A 164 -14.47 18.50 -1.35
CA THR A 164 -15.34 17.36 -1.62
C THR A 164 -15.54 16.51 -0.37
N ASN A 165 -16.72 16.65 0.18
CA ASN A 165 -17.28 15.69 1.14
C ASN A 165 -17.76 14.43 0.39
N LYS A 166 -16.95 13.86 -0.50
CA LYS A 166 -17.34 12.68 -1.25
C LYS A 166 -16.45 11.51 -0.87
N ILE A 167 -17.07 10.41 -0.50
CA ILE A 167 -16.45 9.10 -0.37
C ILE A 167 -16.91 8.26 -1.56
N ILE A 168 -15.96 7.63 -2.23
CA ILE A 168 -16.23 6.61 -3.22
C ILE A 168 -16.05 5.27 -2.52
N LEU A 169 -17.14 4.51 -2.42
CA LEU A 169 -17.12 3.17 -1.90
C LEU A 169 -17.26 2.22 -3.09
N GLY A 170 -16.25 1.44 -3.34
CA GLY A 170 -16.25 0.39 -4.35
C GLY A 170 -16.33 -0.98 -3.68
N GLY A 171 -17.15 -1.85 -4.18
CA GLY A 171 -17.22 -3.23 -3.73
C GLY A 171 -17.46 -4.16 -4.92
N PRO A 172 -16.97 -5.41 -4.90
CA PRO A 172 -17.22 -6.35 -5.96
C PRO A 172 -18.69 -6.70 -6.04
N SER A 173 -19.21 -6.85 -7.25
CA SER A 173 -20.60 -7.21 -7.54
C SER A 173 -21.02 -8.57 -6.93
N ALA A 174 -20.06 -9.41 -6.56
CA ALA A 174 -20.32 -10.67 -5.87
C ALA A 174 -21.07 -10.51 -4.53
N TRP A 175 -20.98 -9.35 -3.92
CA TRP A 175 -21.74 -9.03 -2.70
C TRP A 175 -23.24 -8.79 -2.96
N ASP A 176 -23.65 -8.59 -4.20
CA ASP A 176 -25.05 -8.47 -4.57
C ASP A 176 -25.82 -9.80 -4.46
N VAL A 177 -25.14 -10.91 -4.29
CA VAL A 177 -25.74 -12.24 -4.09
C VAL A 177 -26.31 -12.39 -2.68
N TYR A 178 -25.85 -11.58 -1.72
CA TYR A 178 -26.53 -11.47 -0.45
C TYR A 178 -27.83 -10.71 -0.67
N THR A 179 -28.93 -11.42 -0.63
CA THR A 179 -30.31 -10.93 -0.83
C THR A 179 -30.78 -9.96 0.24
N GLY A 180 -29.85 -9.45 1.04
CA GLY A 180 -30.08 -8.37 1.99
C GLY A 180 -29.89 -7.02 1.32
N THR A 181 -30.56 -6.04 1.84
CA THR A 181 -30.36 -4.63 1.57
C THR A 181 -29.02 -4.12 2.13
N ASP A 182 -28.28 -4.99 2.82
CA ASP A 182 -27.04 -4.66 3.51
C ASP A 182 -25.84 -4.90 2.59
N ARG A 183 -25.44 -3.85 1.91
CA ARG A 183 -24.16 -3.80 1.22
C ARG A 183 -23.11 -3.20 2.17
N PRO A 184 -21.82 -3.59 2.08
CA PRO A 184 -20.77 -2.98 2.90
C PRO A 184 -20.75 -1.45 2.83
N SER A 185 -21.20 -0.88 1.70
CA SER A 185 -21.35 0.56 1.53
C SER A 185 -22.50 1.17 2.33
N ASP A 186 -23.48 0.37 2.76
CA ASP A 186 -24.64 0.85 3.52
C ASP A 186 -24.29 1.04 5.00
N ASP A 187 -23.30 0.30 5.50
CA ASP A 187 -22.89 0.31 6.90
C ASP A 187 -21.82 1.37 7.22
N VAL A 188 -21.32 2.09 6.22
CA VAL A 188 -20.34 3.13 6.46
C VAL A 188 -21.01 4.36 7.06
N THR A 189 -20.93 4.45 8.39
CA THR A 189 -21.29 5.66 9.12
C THR A 189 -20.03 6.46 9.41
N ILE A 190 -19.93 7.65 8.86
CA ILE A 190 -18.88 8.59 9.20
C ILE A 190 -19.45 9.59 10.19
N ASP A 191 -19.09 9.42 11.44
CA ASP A 191 -19.53 10.30 12.53
C ASP A 191 -19.08 11.74 12.26
N GLY A 192 -20.03 12.66 12.41
CA GLY A 192 -19.78 14.10 12.29
C GLY A 192 -19.84 14.66 10.86
N HIS A 193 -20.10 13.85 9.85
CA HIS A 193 -20.25 14.29 8.46
C HIS A 193 -21.68 14.08 7.98
N ALA A 194 -22.57 15.00 8.34
CA ALA A 194 -23.92 15.01 7.80
C ALA A 194 -23.86 15.09 6.25
N GLY A 195 -24.42 14.13 5.57
CA GLY A 195 -24.52 14.08 4.12
C GLY A 195 -23.70 13.00 3.42
N PHE A 196 -22.89 12.23 4.13
CA PHE A 196 -22.16 11.09 3.54
C PHE A 196 -22.99 9.83 3.42
N ARG A 197 -24.04 9.72 4.16
CA ARG A 197 -24.94 8.59 4.01
C ARG A 197 -25.60 8.71 2.65
N ALA A 198 -25.38 7.75 1.78
CA ALA A 198 -26.22 7.56 0.63
C ALA A 198 -27.64 7.31 1.12
N THR A 199 -28.41 8.36 1.21
CA THR A 199 -29.77 8.31 1.75
C THR A 199 -30.77 7.66 0.80
N THR A 200 -30.28 7.18 -0.36
CA THR A 200 -31.14 6.53 -1.35
C THR A 200 -30.43 5.34 -1.99
N PRO A 201 -31.15 4.23 -2.23
CA PRO A 201 -30.64 3.09 -2.99
C PRO A 201 -30.04 3.43 -4.37
N LYS A 202 -30.37 4.60 -4.91
CA LYS A 202 -29.86 5.09 -6.19
C LYS A 202 -28.37 5.40 -6.18
N ALA A 203 -27.78 5.68 -5.04
CA ALA A 203 -26.33 5.89 -4.96
C ALA A 203 -25.55 4.59 -5.13
N HIS A 204 -26.14 3.47 -4.77
CA HIS A 204 -25.58 2.13 -5.01
C HIS A 204 -25.65 1.73 -6.47
N ALA A 205 -26.79 2.00 -7.12
CA ALA A 205 -26.93 1.74 -8.55
C ALA A 205 -25.87 2.49 -9.36
N SER A 206 -25.52 3.71 -8.95
CA SER A 206 -24.50 4.49 -9.66
C SER A 206 -23.07 4.01 -9.41
N VAL A 207 -22.83 3.30 -8.32
CA VAL A 207 -21.50 2.68 -8.07
C VAL A 207 -21.39 1.37 -8.82
N SER A 208 -22.42 0.55 -8.82
CA SER A 208 -22.44 -0.70 -9.59
C SER A 208 -22.45 -0.46 -11.11
N ASP A 209 -23.08 0.60 -11.58
CA ASP A 209 -23.11 0.99 -13.00
C ASP A 209 -21.77 1.55 -13.49
N SER A 210 -20.87 1.95 -12.59
CA SER A 210 -19.53 2.38 -12.96
C SER A 210 -18.54 1.23 -13.11
N GLU A 211 -18.93 0.02 -12.73
CA GLU A 211 -18.14 -1.21 -12.88
C GLU A 211 -18.53 -2.00 -14.16
N ALA A 212 -19.56 -1.59 -14.87
CA ALA A 212 -19.96 -2.14 -16.15
C ALA A 212 -19.36 -1.34 -17.31
#